data_65aa9dd8e35e9a2e7936759289599429
#
_entry.id   65aa9dd8e35e9a2e7936759289599429
#
_cell.length_a   1.000
_cell.length_b   1.000
_cell.length_c   1.000
_cell.angle_alpha   90.00
_cell.angle_beta   90.00
_cell.angle_gamma   90.00
#
_symmetry.space_group_name_H-M   'P 1'
#
loop_
_entity.id
_entity.type
_entity.pdbx_description
1 polymer ?
#
loop_
_entity_poly.entity_id
_entity_poly.type
_entity_poly.pdbx_seq_one_letter_code
_entity_poly.pdbx_strand_id
1 'polypeptide(L)'
;MTEFGTEPSFRAYLQILRRRKWWVGLTAALGLGASLAFSLTAHKQYSATAQLLVQPSVNASGLGSAQVQPVTQTDVETELQLVTSAPVQQSVRARLMSAPAVSAAEVGQTNIISITATSRVPSQAALVANLYATAFVQYRQAVAERNLATAEAQLRSQISSLGQQLRPFRGDTTSPAASALLNQQAVLKEQLAQMQVSGAVDSGDVVLVTPAQTPISPSSPKPAQDALLGLAAGLALGLGAAFLRDSLDDKLASKEAAEHLGGAPVLAMTPVVTSWRRRQPLVVVVTEPTSPAAESYRSLRTSLQFIRQERHLRSIVVTSPGVAEGKTATLANLGVVFAQAGERVVLISCDLRRPRIGSFFALDEQEGLTNVLLGQRTLEEAVQPVPGFDRLSLLPAGPVPPNPAELLNSARAQDVLARLQEHFDLVLIDSPPVLPVTDAAILSRCADATLMLAAAGQTRRGDLHRAVEKLDQVGATIVGIVLNKVTRQTGRTYGYSYTYKPYPAAVAPVMTTAHPNGTSRAPDHSPR
;
A
#
# COMPACT_ATOMS: atom_id res chain seq x y z
N MET A 1 -8.09 23.82 20.07
CA MET A 1 -8.05 22.50 20.71
C MET A 1 -9.37 21.81 20.49
N THR A 2 -9.36 20.78 19.81
CA THR A 2 -10.12 19.53 19.65
C THR A 2 -10.27 19.19 18.17
N GLU A 3 -9.28 18.42 17.70
CA GLU A 3 -9.37 17.65 16.49
C GLU A 3 -10.47 16.58 16.68
N PHE A 4 -11.62 16.80 16.10
CA PHE A 4 -12.51 15.69 15.76
C PHE A 4 -11.96 15.04 14.48
N GLY A 5 -11.03 14.11 14.68
CA GLY A 5 -10.63 13.16 13.66
C GLY A 5 -11.87 12.34 13.26
N THR A 6 -12.45 12.65 12.11
CA THR A 6 -13.37 11.74 11.44
C THR A 6 -12.58 10.48 11.12
N GLU A 7 -12.86 9.39 11.84
CA GLU A 7 -12.27 8.09 11.55
C GLU A 7 -12.40 7.81 10.04
N PRO A 8 -11.30 7.49 9.38
CA PRO A 8 -11.33 7.26 7.94
C PRO A 8 -12.26 6.07 7.67
N SER A 9 -13.37 6.35 6.99
CA SER A 9 -14.36 5.33 6.65
C SER A 9 -13.70 4.22 5.81
N PHE A 10 -14.11 2.96 5.98
CA PHE A 10 -13.61 1.82 5.21
C PHE A 10 -13.59 2.08 3.69
N ARG A 11 -14.51 2.92 3.20
CA ARG A 11 -14.56 3.38 1.80
C ARG A 11 -13.33 4.21 1.39
N ALA A 12 -12.74 4.97 2.31
CA ALA A 12 -11.53 5.76 2.03
C ALA A 12 -10.31 4.84 1.80
N TYR A 13 -10.15 3.79 2.61
CA TYR A 13 -9.09 2.79 2.43
C TYR A 13 -9.21 2.03 1.10
N LEU A 14 -10.44 1.66 0.70
CA LEU A 14 -10.69 1.02 -0.58
C LEU A 14 -10.39 1.93 -1.79
N GLN A 15 -10.60 3.23 -1.64
CA GLN A 15 -10.29 4.21 -2.68
C GLN A 15 -8.79 4.39 -2.87
N ILE A 16 -8.00 4.45 -1.78
CA ILE A 16 -6.54 4.50 -1.82
C ILE A 16 -6.00 3.27 -2.58
N LEU A 17 -6.51 2.09 -2.21
CA LEU A 17 -6.12 0.82 -2.83
C LEU A 17 -6.43 0.79 -4.34
N ARG A 18 -7.63 1.23 -4.73
CA ARG A 18 -8.04 1.33 -6.14
C ARG A 18 -7.20 2.33 -6.94
N ARG A 19 -6.79 3.43 -6.31
CA ARG A 19 -5.97 4.48 -6.92
C ARG A 19 -4.53 4.02 -7.13
N ARG A 20 -4.01 3.19 -6.21
CA ARG A 20 -2.61 2.73 -6.16
C ARG A 20 -2.44 1.23 -6.46
N LYS A 21 -3.46 0.56 -7.03
CA LYS A 21 -3.48 -0.89 -7.32
C LYS A 21 -2.23 -1.40 -8.04
N TRP A 22 -1.64 -0.59 -8.92
CA TRP A 22 -0.44 -0.96 -9.66
C TRP A 22 0.80 -1.07 -8.77
N TRP A 23 0.90 -0.26 -7.72
CA TRP A 23 2.00 -0.36 -6.75
C TRP A 23 1.88 -1.65 -5.94
N VAL A 24 0.69 -1.96 -5.45
CA VAL A 24 0.43 -3.21 -4.71
C VAL A 24 0.64 -4.42 -5.60
N GLY A 25 0.17 -4.39 -6.85
CA GLY A 25 0.39 -5.48 -7.81
C GLY A 25 1.87 -5.68 -8.17
N LEU A 26 2.62 -4.58 -8.38
CA LEU A 26 4.04 -4.64 -8.70
C LEU A 26 4.87 -5.23 -7.54
N THR A 27 4.65 -4.77 -6.30
CA THR A 27 5.38 -5.29 -5.13
C THR A 27 5.02 -6.73 -4.82
N ALA A 28 3.75 -7.13 -4.99
CA ALA A 28 3.32 -8.52 -4.85
C ALA A 28 3.99 -9.43 -5.91
N ALA A 29 4.05 -8.98 -7.16
CA ALA A 29 4.72 -9.71 -8.25
C ALA A 29 6.24 -9.80 -8.03
N LEU A 30 6.88 -8.74 -7.53
CA LEU A 30 8.30 -8.74 -7.18
C LEU A 30 8.59 -9.66 -6.00
N GLY A 31 7.77 -9.64 -4.96
CA GLY A 31 7.92 -10.52 -3.80
C GLY A 31 7.78 -12.00 -4.18
N LEU A 32 6.76 -12.33 -4.97
CA LEU A 32 6.55 -13.66 -5.52
C LEU A 32 7.73 -14.10 -6.41
N GLY A 33 8.16 -13.24 -7.33
CA GLY A 33 9.25 -13.53 -8.26
C GLY A 33 10.59 -13.72 -7.55
N ALA A 34 10.93 -12.87 -6.59
CA ALA A 34 12.15 -12.98 -5.79
C ALA A 34 12.16 -14.25 -4.94
N SER A 35 11.04 -14.59 -4.30
CA SER A 35 10.91 -15.81 -3.50
C SER A 35 11.02 -17.07 -4.35
N LEU A 36 10.37 -17.10 -5.52
CA LEU A 36 10.48 -18.21 -6.48
C LEU A 36 11.91 -18.34 -7.02
N ALA A 37 12.54 -17.23 -7.41
CA ALA A 37 13.93 -17.23 -7.87
C ALA A 37 14.88 -17.76 -6.80
N PHE A 38 14.72 -17.32 -5.54
CA PHE A 38 15.47 -17.83 -4.42
C PHE A 38 15.25 -19.34 -4.22
N SER A 39 13.99 -19.79 -4.22
CA SER A 39 13.63 -21.20 -4.02
C SER A 39 14.15 -22.10 -5.16
N LEU A 40 14.17 -21.60 -6.39
CA LEU A 40 14.68 -22.36 -7.55
C LEU A 40 16.21 -22.41 -7.60
N THR A 41 16.90 -21.38 -7.10
CA THR A 41 18.36 -21.31 -7.08
C THR A 41 18.97 -21.93 -5.83
N ALA A 42 18.20 -22.05 -4.74
CA ALA A 42 18.65 -22.64 -3.49
C ALA A 42 18.99 -24.14 -3.67
N HIS A 43 20.06 -24.58 -3.01
CA HIS A 43 20.50 -25.97 -3.08
C HIS A 43 19.49 -26.90 -2.42
N LYS A 44 19.05 -27.91 -3.17
CA LYS A 44 18.12 -28.93 -2.65
C LYS A 44 18.77 -29.69 -1.50
N GLN A 45 18.08 -29.80 -0.39
CA GLN A 45 18.45 -30.61 0.76
C GLN A 45 17.45 -31.73 0.95
N TYR A 46 17.95 -32.90 1.25
CA TYR A 46 17.17 -34.10 1.48
C TYR A 46 17.37 -34.55 2.92
N SER A 47 16.29 -34.84 3.63
CA SER A 47 16.34 -35.37 5.00
C SER A 47 15.83 -36.80 5.03
N ALA A 48 16.59 -37.67 5.74
CA ALA A 48 16.21 -39.06 5.98
C ALA A 48 16.23 -39.33 7.47
N THR A 49 15.26 -40.08 7.97
CA THR A 49 15.07 -40.33 9.40
C THR A 49 15.04 -41.82 9.67
N ALA A 50 15.89 -42.27 10.58
CA ALA A 50 15.85 -43.60 11.19
C ALA A 50 15.17 -43.53 12.57
N GLN A 51 14.41 -44.57 12.93
CA GLN A 51 13.72 -44.63 14.23
C GLN A 51 14.23 -45.80 15.08
N LEU A 52 14.55 -45.49 16.32
CA LEU A 52 15.01 -46.42 17.34
C LEU A 52 13.98 -46.50 18.47
N LEU A 53 13.71 -47.69 18.95
CA LEU A 53 12.87 -47.91 20.12
C LEU A 53 13.77 -48.19 21.35
N VAL A 54 13.59 -47.39 22.38
CA VAL A 54 14.18 -47.62 23.70
C VAL A 54 13.26 -48.56 24.46
N GLN A 55 13.78 -49.75 24.78
CA GLN A 55 13.03 -50.76 25.52
C GLN A 55 13.23 -50.59 27.05
N PRO A 56 12.24 -50.96 27.86
CA PRO A 56 12.38 -50.94 29.30
C PRO A 56 13.51 -51.87 29.75
N SER A 57 14.41 -51.41 30.62
CA SER A 57 15.43 -52.25 31.20
C SER A 57 14.83 -53.24 32.20
N VAL A 58 15.20 -54.51 32.08
CA VAL A 58 14.80 -55.54 33.06
C VAL A 58 15.88 -55.63 34.14
N ASN A 59 15.69 -54.89 35.23
CA ASN A 59 16.58 -55.02 36.37
C ASN A 59 16.28 -56.33 37.15
N ALA A 60 17.13 -57.30 37.01
CA ALA A 60 17.15 -58.48 37.86
C ALA A 60 17.73 -58.09 39.22
N SER A 61 17.05 -57.30 40.03
CA SER A 61 17.44 -57.05 41.43
C SER A 61 16.96 -58.20 42.30
N GLY A 62 17.93 -58.91 42.86
CA GLY A 62 17.89 -60.08 43.68
C GLY A 62 16.60 -60.43 44.44
N LEU A 63 16.27 -61.72 44.40
CA LEU A 63 15.16 -62.39 45.08
C LEU A 63 13.75 -62.18 44.47
N GLY A 64 13.49 -62.75 43.31
CA GLY A 64 12.17 -63.34 43.04
C GLY A 64 11.16 -62.55 42.27
N SER A 65 11.46 -61.34 41.80
CA SER A 65 10.59 -60.63 40.84
C SER A 65 11.40 -59.74 39.88
N ALA A 66 11.43 -60.10 38.61
CA ALA A 66 11.90 -59.19 37.53
C ALA A 66 11.00 -57.98 37.49
N GLN A 67 11.46 -56.86 38.00
CA GLN A 67 10.70 -55.62 37.99
C GLN A 67 11.05 -54.85 36.69
N VAL A 68 10.14 -54.84 35.75
CA VAL A 68 10.24 -54.03 34.54
C VAL A 68 10.06 -52.58 34.95
N GLN A 69 11.12 -51.78 34.89
CA GLN A 69 11.02 -50.37 35.12
C GLN A 69 10.52 -49.71 33.82
N PRO A 70 9.41 -48.92 33.88
CA PRO A 70 8.96 -48.17 32.72
C PRO A 70 10.03 -47.16 32.34
N VAL A 71 10.26 -46.96 31.02
CA VAL A 71 11.16 -45.93 30.50
C VAL A 71 10.61 -44.58 30.90
N THR A 72 11.40 -43.77 31.58
CA THR A 72 11.03 -42.40 31.95
C THR A 72 11.45 -41.40 30.86
N GLN A 73 10.83 -40.20 30.83
CA GLN A 73 11.27 -39.15 29.91
C GLN A 73 12.75 -38.78 30.08
N THR A 74 13.26 -38.82 31.32
CA THR A 74 14.68 -38.55 31.62
C THR A 74 15.60 -39.57 30.97
N ASP A 75 15.15 -40.82 30.88
CA ASP A 75 15.92 -41.89 30.22
C ASP A 75 16.01 -41.61 28.72
N VAL A 76 14.91 -41.23 28.08
CA VAL A 76 14.87 -40.88 26.64
C VAL A 76 15.73 -39.64 26.35
N GLU A 77 15.68 -38.61 27.19
CA GLU A 77 16.53 -37.42 27.06
C GLU A 77 18.02 -37.76 27.19
N THR A 78 18.37 -38.66 28.10
CA THR A 78 19.75 -39.15 28.25
C THR A 78 20.20 -39.90 27.00
N GLU A 79 19.36 -40.79 26.47
CA GLU A 79 19.64 -41.52 25.24
C GLU A 79 19.80 -40.61 24.02
N LEU A 80 18.98 -39.52 23.91
CA LEU A 80 19.12 -38.53 22.87
C LEU A 80 20.50 -37.86 22.85
N GLN A 81 21.04 -37.53 24.03
CA GLN A 81 22.39 -36.95 24.12
C GLN A 81 23.47 -37.96 23.73
N LEU A 82 23.27 -39.24 24.05
CA LEU A 82 24.21 -40.31 23.72
C LEU A 82 24.31 -40.61 22.23
N VAL A 83 23.23 -40.41 21.46
CA VAL A 83 23.24 -40.53 19.97
C VAL A 83 24.34 -39.69 19.34
N THR A 84 24.55 -38.46 19.83
CA THR A 84 25.56 -37.53 19.34
C THR A 84 26.86 -37.53 20.12
N SER A 85 27.06 -38.53 21.01
CA SER A 85 28.25 -38.66 21.86
C SER A 85 29.53 -38.98 21.05
N ALA A 86 30.68 -38.66 21.63
CA ALA A 86 31.97 -38.86 21.00
C ALA A 86 32.23 -40.31 20.54
N PRO A 87 31.90 -41.38 21.33
CA PRO A 87 32.09 -42.76 20.89
C PRO A 87 31.27 -43.12 19.65
N VAL A 88 30.00 -42.68 19.59
CA VAL A 88 29.13 -42.93 18.43
C VAL A 88 29.67 -42.18 17.19
N GLN A 89 30.02 -40.90 17.35
CA GLN A 89 30.63 -40.11 16.26
C GLN A 89 31.94 -40.74 15.77
N GLN A 90 32.78 -41.29 16.67
CA GLN A 90 34.03 -41.96 16.30
C GLN A 90 33.77 -43.20 15.44
N SER A 91 32.75 -44.00 15.79
CA SER A 91 32.33 -45.16 15.03
C SER A 91 31.84 -44.78 13.63
N VAL A 92 31.09 -43.67 13.51
CA VAL A 92 30.63 -43.12 12.20
C VAL A 92 31.82 -42.60 11.39
N ARG A 93 32.75 -41.85 12.02
CA ARG A 93 33.96 -41.33 11.35
C ARG A 93 34.83 -42.45 10.77
N ALA A 94 34.93 -43.59 11.47
CA ALA A 94 35.69 -44.73 10.99
C ALA A 94 35.13 -45.29 9.67
N ARG A 95 33.84 -45.11 9.39
CA ARG A 95 33.18 -45.63 8.18
C ARG A 95 33.03 -44.58 7.07
N LEU A 96 32.85 -43.27 7.41
CA LEU A 96 32.61 -42.18 6.45
C LEU A 96 33.77 -41.19 6.32
N MET A 97 34.89 -41.40 7.06
CA MET A 97 35.99 -40.44 7.20
C MET A 97 35.57 -39.04 7.75
N SER A 98 34.29 -38.85 8.01
CA SER A 98 33.68 -37.67 8.61
C SER A 98 32.49 -38.07 9.49
N ALA A 99 32.11 -37.23 10.44
CA ALA A 99 30.86 -37.37 11.17
C ALA A 99 29.94 -36.22 10.84
N PRO A 100 29.07 -36.32 9.80
CA PRO A 100 28.09 -35.31 9.48
C PRO A 100 27.16 -35.06 10.66
N ALA A 101 26.72 -33.80 10.82
CA ALA A 101 25.78 -33.47 11.88
C ALA A 101 24.41 -34.13 11.62
N VAL A 102 23.86 -34.72 12.69
CA VAL A 102 22.52 -35.29 12.72
C VAL A 102 21.72 -34.64 13.84
N SER A 103 20.42 -34.58 13.68
CA SER A 103 19.50 -34.21 14.77
C SER A 103 18.84 -35.45 15.32
N ALA A 104 18.84 -35.60 16.65
CA ALA A 104 18.08 -36.61 17.34
C ALA A 104 16.93 -35.95 18.09
N ALA A 105 15.75 -36.52 18.02
CA ALA A 105 14.56 -36.02 18.69
C ALA A 105 13.63 -37.15 19.09
N GLU A 106 12.90 -36.97 20.17
CA GLU A 106 11.83 -37.87 20.58
C GLU A 106 10.62 -37.74 19.63
N VAL A 107 9.97 -38.84 19.31
CA VAL A 107 8.76 -38.86 18.49
C VAL A 107 7.54 -38.77 19.41
N GLY A 108 7.01 -37.57 19.55
CA GLY A 108 5.88 -37.30 20.45
C GLY A 108 6.24 -37.50 21.93
N GLN A 109 5.42 -38.24 22.67
CA GLN A 109 5.70 -38.69 24.05
C GLN A 109 5.84 -40.22 24.06
N THR A 110 6.73 -40.74 23.23
CA THR A 110 6.95 -42.18 23.07
C THR A 110 8.41 -42.53 23.32
N ASN A 111 8.68 -43.79 23.57
CA ASN A 111 10.04 -44.29 23.73
C ASN A 111 10.79 -44.41 22.39
N ILE A 112 10.38 -43.68 21.35
CA ILE A 112 10.98 -43.74 20.03
C ILE A 112 11.87 -42.51 19.82
N ILE A 113 13.11 -42.75 19.46
CA ILE A 113 14.09 -41.74 19.09
C ILE A 113 14.20 -41.71 17.57
N SER A 114 14.02 -40.53 16.98
CA SER A 114 14.24 -40.26 15.55
C SER A 114 15.61 -39.65 15.33
N ILE A 115 16.41 -40.25 14.44
CA ILE A 115 17.71 -39.72 14.00
C ILE A 115 17.55 -39.24 12.59
N THR A 116 17.63 -37.92 12.40
CA THR A 116 17.47 -37.27 11.10
C THR A 116 18.80 -36.73 10.61
N ALA A 117 19.20 -37.15 9.42
CA ALA A 117 20.35 -36.63 8.68
C ALA A 117 19.92 -35.83 7.46
N THR A 118 20.63 -34.74 7.19
CA THR A 118 20.39 -33.89 6.02
C THR A 118 21.60 -33.91 5.09
N SER A 119 21.36 -34.05 3.79
CA SER A 119 22.40 -34.03 2.75
C SER A 119 21.87 -33.47 1.45
N ARG A 120 22.78 -33.04 0.58
CA ARG A 120 22.44 -32.67 -0.83
C ARG A 120 22.16 -33.88 -1.69
N VAL A 121 22.64 -35.07 -1.29
CA VAL A 121 22.45 -36.33 -2.00
C VAL A 121 21.48 -37.20 -1.22
N PRO A 122 20.34 -37.63 -1.79
CA PRO A 122 19.31 -38.41 -1.08
C PRO A 122 19.85 -39.68 -0.43
N SER A 123 20.67 -40.48 -1.15
CA SER A 123 21.24 -41.71 -0.64
C SER A 123 22.22 -41.50 0.51
N GLN A 124 22.95 -40.40 0.52
CA GLN A 124 23.85 -40.04 1.62
C GLN A 124 23.08 -39.69 2.89
N ALA A 125 21.94 -38.96 2.79
CA ALA A 125 21.11 -38.67 3.95
C ALA A 125 20.64 -39.97 4.65
N ALA A 126 20.11 -40.92 3.89
CA ALA A 126 19.68 -42.20 4.39
C ALA A 126 20.86 -43.03 4.96
N LEU A 127 22.00 -43.05 4.28
CA LEU A 127 23.20 -43.73 4.75
C LEU A 127 23.69 -43.18 6.09
N VAL A 128 23.80 -41.85 6.21
CA VAL A 128 24.25 -41.20 7.45
C VAL A 128 23.30 -41.51 8.62
N ALA A 129 21.99 -41.35 8.42
CA ALA A 129 21.00 -41.64 9.47
C ALA A 129 21.08 -43.11 9.93
N ASN A 130 21.20 -44.06 9.00
CA ASN A 130 21.32 -45.49 9.31
C ASN A 130 22.65 -45.82 9.98
N LEU A 131 23.74 -45.19 9.58
CA LEU A 131 25.04 -45.38 10.23
C LEU A 131 25.04 -44.90 11.69
N TYR A 132 24.45 -43.72 11.94
CA TYR A 132 24.31 -43.25 13.34
C TYR A 132 23.42 -44.18 14.16
N ALA A 133 22.28 -44.59 13.61
CA ALA A 133 21.38 -45.55 14.28
C ALA A 133 22.08 -46.87 14.61
N THR A 134 22.80 -47.44 13.63
CA THR A 134 23.55 -48.71 13.82
C THR A 134 24.70 -48.52 14.79
N ALA A 135 25.47 -47.43 14.69
CA ALA A 135 26.58 -47.14 15.59
C ALA A 135 26.09 -46.93 17.05
N PHE A 136 24.93 -46.30 17.21
CA PHE A 136 24.34 -46.12 18.53
C PHE A 136 23.86 -47.43 19.13
N VAL A 137 23.16 -48.30 18.38
CA VAL A 137 22.78 -49.64 18.84
C VAL A 137 24.01 -50.45 19.23
N GLN A 138 25.07 -50.45 18.40
CA GLN A 138 26.34 -51.17 18.72
C GLN A 138 27.02 -50.60 19.97
N TYR A 139 26.99 -49.26 20.14
CA TYR A 139 27.52 -48.64 21.34
C TYR A 139 26.77 -49.08 22.60
N ARG A 140 25.44 -49.10 22.57
CA ARG A 140 24.61 -49.56 23.70
C ARG A 140 24.84 -51.02 24.01
N GLN A 141 24.92 -51.89 22.99
CA GLN A 141 25.26 -53.31 23.17
C GLN A 141 26.62 -53.46 23.84
N ALA A 142 27.65 -52.74 23.37
CA ALA A 142 28.97 -52.80 23.97
C ALA A 142 29.02 -52.26 25.40
N VAL A 143 28.19 -51.29 25.76
CA VAL A 143 28.04 -50.80 27.14
C VAL A 143 27.36 -51.88 28.03
N ALA A 144 26.27 -52.47 27.54
CA ALA A 144 25.57 -53.56 28.26
C ALA A 144 26.47 -54.72 28.49
N GLU A 145 27.24 -55.20 27.49
CA GLU A 145 28.22 -56.31 27.63
C GLU A 145 29.30 -55.96 28.64
N ARG A 146 29.84 -54.76 28.66
CA ARG A 146 30.87 -54.36 29.66
C ARG A 146 30.29 -54.31 31.06
N ASN A 147 29.07 -53.76 31.21
CA ASN A 147 28.41 -53.73 32.53
C ASN A 147 28.15 -55.14 33.06
N LEU A 148 27.66 -56.03 32.19
CA LEU A 148 27.43 -57.43 32.49
C LEU A 148 28.75 -58.14 32.93
N ALA A 149 29.81 -58.01 32.13
CA ALA A 149 31.10 -58.58 32.44
C ALA A 149 31.67 -58.06 33.76
N THR A 150 31.50 -56.80 34.08
CA THR A 150 31.93 -56.16 35.32
C THR A 150 31.17 -56.76 36.54
N ALA A 151 29.83 -56.83 36.39
CA ALA A 151 28.96 -57.38 37.42
C ALA A 151 29.25 -58.90 37.67
N GLU A 152 29.43 -59.65 36.58
CA GLU A 152 29.85 -61.05 36.68
C GLU A 152 31.20 -61.21 37.41
N ALA A 153 32.20 -60.41 37.07
CA ALA A 153 33.53 -60.45 37.73
C ALA A 153 33.41 -60.12 39.22
N GLN A 154 32.55 -59.16 39.58
CA GLN A 154 32.30 -58.80 40.98
C GLN A 154 31.64 -59.93 41.76
N LEU A 155 30.61 -60.59 41.20
CA LEU A 155 29.98 -61.75 41.84
C LEU A 155 30.93 -62.94 41.99
N ARG A 156 31.72 -63.22 40.93
CA ARG A 156 32.75 -64.28 41.00
C ARG A 156 33.81 -64.03 42.10
N SER A 157 34.20 -62.73 42.24
CA SER A 157 35.12 -62.32 43.32
C SER A 157 34.51 -62.54 44.71
N GLN A 158 33.22 -62.18 44.88
CA GLN A 158 32.50 -62.39 46.14
C GLN A 158 32.34 -63.91 46.46
N ILE A 159 32.00 -64.74 45.47
CA ILE A 159 31.90 -66.20 45.61
C ILE A 159 33.25 -66.77 46.00
N SER A 160 34.36 -66.29 45.40
CA SER A 160 35.70 -66.76 45.72
C SER A 160 36.14 -66.38 47.15
N SER A 161 35.82 -65.17 47.61
CA SER A 161 36.10 -64.69 48.95
C SER A 161 35.35 -65.48 50.01
N LEU A 162 34.05 -65.78 49.76
CA LEU A 162 33.28 -66.66 50.61
C LEU A 162 33.88 -68.12 50.67
N GLY A 163 34.36 -68.61 49.50
CA GLY A 163 35.07 -69.86 49.41
C GLY A 163 36.36 -69.88 50.24
N GLN A 164 37.10 -68.79 50.34
CA GLN A 164 38.26 -68.65 51.23
C GLN A 164 37.85 -68.63 52.71
N GLN A 165 36.75 -67.96 53.06
CA GLN A 165 36.21 -67.92 54.43
C GLN A 165 35.66 -69.27 54.86
N LEU A 166 35.26 -70.14 53.97
CA LEU A 166 34.83 -71.50 54.21
C LEU A 166 36.00 -72.48 54.42
N ARG A 167 37.26 -72.16 54.05
CA ARG A 167 38.44 -73.02 54.19
C ARG A 167 38.68 -73.49 55.62
N PRO A 168 38.54 -72.65 56.70
CA PRO A 168 38.72 -73.09 58.09
C PRO A 168 37.70 -74.15 58.55
N PHE A 169 36.51 -74.19 57.91
CA PHE A 169 35.39 -75.06 58.24
C PHE A 169 35.35 -76.33 57.38
N ARG A 170 36.45 -76.69 56.65
CA ARG A 170 36.53 -77.93 55.85
C ARG A 170 36.35 -79.19 56.74
N GLY A 171 35.18 -79.85 56.60
CA GLY A 171 34.81 -81.05 57.34
C GLY A 171 33.74 -80.83 58.41
N ASP A 172 33.42 -79.60 58.79
CA ASP A 172 32.36 -79.28 59.75
C ASP A 172 31.25 -78.45 59.10
N THR A 173 30.33 -79.19 58.48
CA THR A 173 29.14 -78.57 57.80
C THR A 173 28.00 -78.35 58.79
N THR A 174 28.16 -78.74 60.07
CA THR A 174 27.11 -78.60 61.11
C THR A 174 27.22 -77.28 61.89
N SER A 175 28.33 -76.54 61.74
CA SER A 175 28.50 -75.23 62.35
C SER A 175 27.49 -74.21 61.78
N PRO A 176 26.77 -73.48 62.63
CA PRO A 176 25.84 -72.43 62.16
C PRO A 176 26.51 -71.37 61.26
N ALA A 177 27.80 -71.08 61.51
CA ALA A 177 28.58 -70.15 60.71
C ALA A 177 28.91 -70.71 59.33
N ALA A 178 29.25 -71.98 59.21
CA ALA A 178 29.54 -72.65 57.95
C ALA A 178 28.27 -72.74 57.06
N SER A 179 27.16 -73.14 57.67
CA SER A 179 25.87 -73.21 56.96
C SER A 179 25.37 -71.82 56.44
N ALA A 180 25.55 -70.73 57.21
CA ALA A 180 25.22 -69.37 56.76
C ALA A 180 26.09 -68.95 55.56
N LEU A 181 27.42 -69.23 55.59
CA LEU A 181 28.33 -68.91 54.47
C LEU A 181 28.03 -69.76 53.21
N LEU A 182 27.67 -71.05 53.39
CA LEU A 182 27.27 -71.93 52.28
C LEU A 182 25.97 -71.44 51.63
N ASN A 183 24.96 -71.05 52.43
CA ASN A 183 23.71 -70.51 51.93
C ASN A 183 23.97 -69.20 51.17
N GLN A 184 24.80 -68.31 51.72
CA GLN A 184 25.17 -67.06 51.03
C GLN A 184 25.89 -67.32 49.70
N GLN A 185 26.81 -68.28 49.64
CA GLN A 185 27.51 -68.70 48.44
C GLN A 185 26.55 -69.29 47.39
N ALA A 186 25.57 -70.09 47.82
CA ALA A 186 24.55 -70.66 46.94
C ALA A 186 23.70 -69.60 46.32
N VAL A 187 23.24 -68.62 47.11
CA VAL A 187 22.46 -67.45 46.58
C VAL A 187 23.28 -66.68 45.56
N LEU A 188 24.56 -66.38 45.81
CA LEU A 188 25.38 -65.65 44.84
C LEU A 188 25.66 -66.43 43.55
N LYS A 189 25.81 -67.79 43.66
CA LYS A 189 25.93 -68.64 42.48
C LYS A 189 24.66 -68.68 41.66
N GLU A 190 23.48 -68.67 42.29
CA GLU A 190 22.19 -68.61 41.62
C GLU A 190 22.00 -67.27 40.96
N GLN A 191 22.34 -66.12 41.60
CA GLN A 191 22.34 -64.80 41.02
C GLN A 191 23.27 -64.72 39.79
N LEU A 192 24.45 -65.30 39.84
CA LEU A 192 25.38 -65.37 38.72
C LEU A 192 24.78 -66.15 37.54
N ALA A 193 24.16 -67.31 37.82
CA ALA A 193 23.50 -68.10 36.77
C ALA A 193 22.30 -67.37 36.14
N GLN A 194 21.48 -66.72 36.96
CA GLN A 194 20.37 -65.92 36.49
C GLN A 194 20.85 -64.74 35.64
N MET A 195 21.92 -64.06 36.10
CA MET A 195 22.51 -62.94 35.35
C MET A 195 23.06 -63.37 33.98
N GLN A 196 23.69 -64.58 33.90
CA GLN A 196 24.19 -65.13 32.65
C GLN A 196 23.06 -65.49 31.67
N VAL A 197 21.93 -65.98 32.16
CA VAL A 197 20.74 -66.25 31.34
C VAL A 197 20.09 -64.96 30.90
N SER A 198 19.89 -63.96 31.78
CA SER A 198 19.32 -62.69 31.48
C SER A 198 20.17 -61.88 30.48
N GLY A 199 21.52 -61.91 30.69
CA GLY A 199 22.43 -61.19 29.78
C GLY A 199 22.53 -61.78 28.38
N ALA A 200 22.25 -63.12 28.25
CA ALA A 200 22.15 -63.75 26.93
C ALA A 200 20.88 -63.28 26.12
N VAL A 201 19.86 -62.75 26.79
CA VAL A 201 18.61 -62.27 26.20
C VAL A 201 18.60 -60.74 26.01
N ASP A 202 19.39 -60.06 26.86
CA ASP A 202 19.40 -58.61 26.88
C ASP A 202 20.29 -58.04 25.76
N SER A 203 19.67 -57.57 24.67
CA SER A 203 20.34 -57.03 23.48
C SER A 203 20.65 -55.53 23.55
N GLY A 204 20.68 -54.92 24.76
CA GLY A 204 21.13 -53.54 24.97
C GLY A 204 20.08 -52.46 24.89
N ASP A 205 18.87 -52.71 25.30
CA ASP A 205 17.76 -51.74 25.54
C ASP A 205 17.37 -50.82 24.35
N VAL A 206 18.03 -50.91 23.19
CA VAL A 206 17.74 -50.09 22.01
C VAL A 206 17.70 -50.93 20.73
N VAL A 207 16.60 -50.83 19.99
CA VAL A 207 16.40 -51.59 18.74
C VAL A 207 16.07 -50.65 17.60
N LEU A 208 16.69 -50.88 16.42
CA LEU A 208 16.33 -50.18 15.19
C LEU A 208 14.99 -50.71 14.67
N VAL A 209 13.92 -49.86 14.73
CA VAL A 209 12.58 -50.24 14.29
C VAL A 209 12.38 -49.90 12.83
N THR A 210 12.77 -48.68 12.43
CA THR A 210 12.58 -48.21 11.06
C THR A 210 13.90 -47.68 10.52
N PRO A 211 14.51 -48.34 9.54
CA PRO A 211 15.69 -47.79 8.89
C PRO A 211 15.30 -46.58 8.00
N ALA A 212 16.19 -45.60 7.93
CA ALA A 212 16.01 -44.45 7.07
C ALA A 212 15.97 -44.88 5.60
N GLN A 213 14.92 -44.48 4.90
CA GLN A 213 14.76 -44.69 3.46
C GLN A 213 15.31 -43.51 2.69
N THR A 214 15.71 -43.74 1.44
CA THR A 214 16.18 -42.68 0.54
C THR A 214 14.99 -41.75 0.19
N PRO A 215 15.05 -40.45 0.54
CA PRO A 215 13.95 -39.55 0.29
C PRO A 215 13.77 -39.28 -1.20
N ILE A 216 12.52 -39.33 -1.67
CA ILE A 216 12.14 -39.12 -3.07
C ILE A 216 12.06 -37.62 -3.43
N SER A 217 11.73 -36.76 -2.44
CA SER A 217 11.56 -35.32 -2.61
C SER A 217 12.48 -34.53 -1.67
N PRO A 218 12.95 -33.35 -2.06
CA PRO A 218 13.73 -32.50 -1.20
C PRO A 218 12.88 -31.98 -0.03
N SER A 219 13.50 -31.89 1.15
CA SER A 219 12.90 -31.33 2.36
C SER A 219 12.93 -29.77 2.36
N SER A 220 13.89 -29.19 1.62
CA SER A 220 14.08 -27.75 1.43
C SER A 220 14.78 -27.50 0.08
N PRO A 221 14.48 -26.37 -0.62
CA PRO A 221 13.40 -25.42 -0.39
C PRO A 221 12.00 -26.01 -0.66
N LYS A 222 10.97 -25.36 -0.13
CA LYS A 222 9.55 -25.69 -0.42
C LYS A 222 8.93 -24.60 -1.29
N PRO A 223 8.97 -24.69 -2.61
CA PRO A 223 8.62 -23.58 -3.51
C PRO A 223 7.23 -23.00 -3.28
N ALA A 224 6.24 -23.82 -2.93
CA ALA A 224 4.88 -23.38 -2.67
C ALA A 224 4.77 -22.53 -1.39
N GLN A 225 5.48 -22.93 -0.31
CA GLN A 225 5.48 -22.19 0.94
C GLN A 225 6.28 -20.89 0.79
N ASP A 226 7.44 -20.95 0.14
CA ASP A 226 8.30 -19.80 -0.12
C ASP A 226 7.57 -18.77 -0.99
N ALA A 227 6.86 -19.22 -2.05
CA ALA A 227 6.05 -18.37 -2.92
C ALA A 227 4.91 -17.67 -2.15
N LEU A 228 4.22 -18.40 -1.28
CA LEU A 228 3.15 -17.84 -0.44
C LEU A 228 3.69 -16.76 0.52
N LEU A 229 4.82 -17.04 1.16
CA LEU A 229 5.49 -16.07 2.04
C LEU A 229 5.96 -14.84 1.27
N GLY A 230 6.56 -15.02 0.10
CA GLY A 230 6.99 -13.94 -0.77
C GLY A 230 5.82 -13.08 -1.25
N LEU A 231 4.70 -13.70 -1.61
CA LEU A 231 3.47 -12.99 -1.99
C LEU A 231 2.89 -12.20 -0.82
N ALA A 232 2.80 -12.80 0.37
CA ALA A 232 2.28 -12.12 1.56
C ALA A 232 3.15 -10.92 1.97
N ALA A 233 4.47 -11.08 1.98
CA ALA A 233 5.42 -10.00 2.25
C ALA A 233 5.32 -8.89 1.20
N GLY A 234 5.25 -9.24 -0.09
CA GLY A 234 5.09 -8.29 -1.19
C GLY A 234 3.79 -7.51 -1.11
N LEU A 235 2.68 -8.16 -0.73
CA LEU A 235 1.39 -7.50 -0.49
C LEU A 235 1.46 -6.54 0.70
N ALA A 236 2.04 -6.94 1.82
CA ALA A 236 2.18 -6.10 3.01
C ALA A 236 3.02 -4.85 2.71
N LEU A 237 4.16 -5.00 2.04
CA LEU A 237 5.00 -3.89 1.60
C LEU A 237 4.28 -2.98 0.60
N GLY A 238 3.52 -3.56 -0.33
CA GLY A 238 2.74 -2.81 -1.31
C GLY A 238 1.63 -1.98 -0.70
N LEU A 239 0.93 -2.53 0.28
CA LEU A 239 -0.07 -1.80 1.06
C LEU A 239 0.58 -0.65 1.83
N GLY A 240 1.66 -0.92 2.57
CA GLY A 240 2.40 0.12 3.28
C GLY A 240 2.88 1.25 2.37
N ALA A 241 3.48 0.92 1.23
CA ALA A 241 3.93 1.89 0.24
C ALA A 241 2.78 2.69 -0.39
N ALA A 242 1.62 2.05 -0.65
CA ALA A 242 0.44 2.71 -1.18
C ALA A 242 -0.12 3.75 -0.20
N PHE A 243 -0.22 3.40 1.08
CA PHE A 243 -0.67 4.32 2.14
C PHE A 243 0.33 5.45 2.39
N LEU A 244 1.62 5.14 2.47
CA LEU A 244 2.67 6.14 2.66
C LEU A 244 2.66 7.16 1.50
N ARG A 245 2.57 6.69 0.27
CA ARG A 245 2.51 7.57 -0.91
C ARG A 245 1.23 8.40 -0.96
N ASP A 246 0.09 7.87 -0.50
CA ASP A 246 -1.16 8.63 -0.44
C ASP A 246 -1.12 9.68 0.68
N SER A 247 -0.52 9.37 1.82
CA SER A 247 -0.28 10.31 2.93
C SER A 247 0.67 11.46 2.56
N LEU A 248 1.60 11.22 1.64
CA LEU A 248 2.53 12.24 1.10
C LEU A 248 1.93 13.06 -0.06
N ASP A 249 0.72 12.71 -0.56
CA ASP A 249 0.05 13.42 -1.65
C ASP A 249 -0.74 14.61 -1.07
N ASP A 250 -0.04 15.74 -0.90
CA ASP A 250 -0.59 17.01 -0.35
C ASP A 250 -1.50 17.77 -1.34
N LYS A 251 -2.00 17.12 -2.38
CA LYS A 251 -2.84 17.75 -3.39
C LYS A 251 -4.29 17.87 -2.92
N LEU A 252 -4.89 19.02 -3.28
CA LEU A 252 -6.29 19.26 -3.03
C LEU A 252 -7.14 18.32 -3.88
N ALA A 253 -7.84 17.40 -3.22
CA ALA A 253 -8.63 16.39 -3.89
C ALA A 253 -10.11 16.44 -3.50
N SER A 254 -10.53 17.25 -2.51
CA SER A 254 -11.88 17.24 -1.99
C SER A 254 -12.51 18.62 -1.87
N LYS A 255 -13.85 18.68 -2.02
CA LYS A 255 -14.67 19.87 -1.81
C LYS A 255 -14.51 20.33 -0.36
N GLU A 256 -14.68 19.43 0.58
CA GLU A 256 -14.62 19.69 2.02
C GLU A 256 -13.24 20.23 2.43
N ALA A 257 -12.17 19.67 1.85
CA ALA A 257 -10.81 20.17 2.10
C ALA A 257 -10.60 21.58 1.50
N ALA A 258 -11.21 21.87 0.33
CA ALA A 258 -11.15 23.20 -0.28
C ALA A 258 -11.90 24.23 0.60
N GLU A 259 -13.08 23.90 1.09
CA GLU A 259 -13.89 24.77 1.95
C GLU A 259 -13.21 25.01 3.30
N HIS A 260 -12.68 23.94 3.92
CA HIS A 260 -12.00 24.06 5.21
C HIS A 260 -10.72 24.90 5.14
N LEU A 261 -9.88 24.67 4.09
CA LEU A 261 -8.60 25.38 3.93
C LEU A 261 -8.78 26.79 3.35
N GLY A 262 -9.83 26.99 2.59
CA GLY A 262 -10.11 28.26 1.95
C GLY A 262 -11.03 29.17 2.73
N GLY A 263 -11.64 28.71 3.81
CA GLY A 263 -12.52 29.52 4.68
C GLY A 263 -13.79 30.04 3.99
N ALA A 264 -14.09 29.54 2.78
CA ALA A 264 -15.19 29.97 1.94
C ALA A 264 -15.87 28.77 1.23
N PRO A 265 -17.17 28.86 0.88
CA PRO A 265 -17.89 27.78 0.24
C PRO A 265 -17.38 27.50 -1.18
N VAL A 266 -17.39 26.24 -1.59
CA VAL A 266 -17.17 25.86 -2.99
C VAL A 266 -18.44 26.11 -3.79
N LEU A 267 -18.43 27.17 -4.60
CA LEU A 267 -19.57 27.62 -5.40
C LEU A 267 -19.81 26.78 -6.66
N ALA A 268 -18.73 26.23 -7.24
CA ALA A 268 -18.82 25.36 -8.40
C ALA A 268 -17.65 24.39 -8.49
N MET A 269 -17.89 23.27 -9.15
CA MET A 269 -16.89 22.27 -9.51
C MET A 269 -16.89 22.10 -11.02
N THR A 270 -15.82 22.57 -11.69
CA THR A 270 -15.72 22.53 -13.15
C THR A 270 -14.92 21.30 -13.60
N PRO A 271 -15.49 20.43 -14.44
CA PRO A 271 -14.79 19.26 -14.93
C PRO A 271 -13.66 19.61 -15.90
N VAL A 272 -12.72 18.69 -16.07
CA VAL A 272 -11.67 18.81 -17.11
C VAL A 272 -12.31 18.87 -18.49
N VAL A 273 -12.03 19.93 -19.23
CA VAL A 273 -12.45 20.10 -20.61
C VAL A 273 -11.41 19.49 -21.53
N THR A 274 -11.73 18.36 -22.14
CA THR A 274 -10.78 17.60 -22.97
C THR A 274 -10.47 18.25 -24.31
N SER A 275 -11.38 19.06 -24.85
CA SER A 275 -11.22 19.85 -26.07
C SER A 275 -10.10 20.89 -25.95
N TRP A 276 -9.80 21.41 -24.75
CA TRP A 276 -8.70 22.34 -24.52
C TRP A 276 -7.30 21.76 -24.76
N ARG A 277 -7.15 20.46 -24.86
CA ARG A 277 -5.88 19.81 -25.22
C ARG A 277 -5.40 20.14 -26.64
N ARG A 278 -6.25 20.73 -27.48
CA ARG A 278 -5.94 21.12 -28.87
C ARG A 278 -5.31 22.51 -29.02
N ARG A 279 -4.79 23.09 -27.93
CA ARG A 279 -4.06 24.38 -27.91
C ARG A 279 -4.83 25.65 -28.29
N GLN A 280 -6.13 25.60 -28.48
CA GLN A 280 -6.94 26.82 -28.71
C GLN A 280 -7.71 27.20 -27.46
N PRO A 281 -7.67 28.48 -27.02
CA PRO A 281 -8.52 28.95 -25.94
C PRO A 281 -9.98 28.90 -26.42
N LEU A 282 -10.83 28.19 -25.68
CA LEU A 282 -12.24 28.00 -26.05
C LEU A 282 -13.14 28.50 -24.95
N VAL A 283 -14.15 29.27 -25.34
CA VAL A 283 -15.28 29.62 -24.48
C VAL A 283 -16.28 28.46 -24.54
N VAL A 284 -16.16 27.53 -23.58
CA VAL A 284 -16.90 26.24 -23.56
C VAL A 284 -18.42 26.45 -23.56
N VAL A 285 -18.90 27.51 -22.91
CA VAL A 285 -20.34 27.84 -22.86
C VAL A 285 -20.91 28.16 -24.23
N VAL A 286 -20.06 28.50 -25.20
CA VAL A 286 -20.42 28.76 -26.59
C VAL A 286 -20.17 27.54 -27.47
N THR A 287 -18.99 26.96 -27.36
CA THR A 287 -18.57 25.85 -28.24
C THR A 287 -19.21 24.52 -27.89
N GLU A 288 -19.49 24.28 -26.60
CA GLU A 288 -20.09 23.06 -26.08
C GLU A 288 -21.21 23.38 -25.07
N PRO A 289 -22.31 24.06 -25.50
CA PRO A 289 -23.31 24.65 -24.59
C PRO A 289 -24.06 23.63 -23.71
N THR A 290 -24.12 22.36 -24.12
CA THR A 290 -24.76 21.28 -23.38
C THR A 290 -23.77 20.46 -22.54
N SER A 291 -22.48 20.84 -22.50
CA SER A 291 -21.46 20.13 -21.76
C SER A 291 -21.63 20.33 -20.25
N PRO A 292 -21.18 19.35 -19.43
CA PRO A 292 -21.16 19.51 -17.97
C PRO A 292 -20.31 20.70 -17.50
N ALA A 293 -19.31 21.10 -18.29
CA ALA A 293 -18.50 22.27 -17.99
C ALA A 293 -19.29 23.57 -18.20
N ALA A 294 -20.04 23.69 -19.30
CA ALA A 294 -20.92 24.85 -19.55
C ALA A 294 -21.96 24.97 -18.43
N GLU A 295 -22.55 23.85 -17.98
CA GLU A 295 -23.53 23.87 -16.92
C GLU A 295 -22.93 24.27 -15.57
N SER A 296 -21.66 23.86 -15.29
CA SER A 296 -20.97 24.31 -14.09
C SER A 296 -20.76 25.83 -14.04
N TYR A 297 -20.49 26.47 -15.18
CA TYR A 297 -20.39 27.93 -15.24
C TYR A 297 -21.76 28.63 -15.08
N ARG A 298 -22.87 28.06 -15.59
CA ARG A 298 -24.22 28.56 -15.31
C ARG A 298 -24.58 28.45 -13.85
N SER A 299 -24.25 27.33 -13.22
CA SER A 299 -24.42 27.15 -11.77
C SER A 299 -23.60 28.15 -10.96
N LEU A 300 -22.32 28.37 -11.34
CA LEU A 300 -21.45 29.38 -10.73
C LEU A 300 -22.05 30.78 -10.84
N ARG A 301 -22.53 31.15 -12.03
CA ARG A 301 -23.25 32.43 -12.23
C ARG A 301 -24.41 32.55 -11.24
N THR A 302 -25.28 31.53 -11.16
CA THR A 302 -26.46 31.56 -10.28
C THR A 302 -26.03 31.76 -8.81
N SER A 303 -25.03 31.04 -8.33
CA SER A 303 -24.50 31.21 -6.97
C SER A 303 -23.95 32.64 -6.75
N LEU A 304 -23.18 33.16 -7.69
CA LEU A 304 -22.65 34.53 -7.61
C LEU A 304 -23.72 35.59 -7.69
N GLN A 305 -24.79 35.40 -8.49
CA GLN A 305 -25.92 36.35 -8.55
C GLN A 305 -26.60 36.51 -7.19
N PHE A 306 -26.85 35.44 -6.47
CA PHE A 306 -27.40 35.51 -5.10
C PHE A 306 -26.47 36.29 -4.15
N ILE A 307 -25.17 35.95 -4.14
CA ILE A 307 -24.20 36.65 -3.28
C ILE A 307 -24.07 38.12 -3.63
N ARG A 308 -24.08 38.46 -4.94
CA ARG A 308 -23.97 39.82 -5.42
C ARG A 308 -25.18 40.69 -5.04
N GLN A 309 -26.40 40.12 -5.13
CA GLN A 309 -27.62 40.82 -4.72
C GLN A 309 -27.64 41.12 -3.22
N GLU A 310 -27.23 40.15 -2.39
CA GLU A 310 -27.19 40.30 -0.95
C GLU A 310 -26.15 41.33 -0.50
N ARG A 311 -24.96 41.36 -1.14
CA ARG A 311 -23.81 42.18 -0.74
C ARG A 311 -23.56 43.39 -1.62
N HIS A 312 -24.39 43.66 -2.63
CA HIS A 312 -24.25 44.75 -3.59
C HIS A 312 -22.91 44.81 -4.34
N LEU A 313 -22.34 43.62 -4.70
CA LEU A 313 -21.04 43.53 -5.34
C LEU A 313 -21.12 43.83 -6.83
N ARG A 314 -20.26 44.73 -7.34
CA ARG A 314 -20.13 45.10 -8.74
C ARG A 314 -18.82 44.64 -9.37
N SER A 315 -17.80 44.38 -8.59
CA SER A 315 -16.49 43.93 -9.10
C SER A 315 -16.03 42.66 -8.41
N ILE A 316 -15.53 41.69 -9.20
CA ILE A 316 -15.04 40.41 -8.72
C ILE A 316 -13.68 40.12 -9.34
N VAL A 317 -12.66 39.97 -8.51
CA VAL A 317 -11.34 39.44 -8.91
C VAL A 317 -11.38 37.94 -8.99
N VAL A 318 -10.89 37.37 -10.08
CA VAL A 318 -10.68 35.93 -10.23
C VAL A 318 -9.20 35.64 -10.10
N THR A 319 -8.82 34.92 -9.07
CA THR A 319 -7.41 34.56 -8.77
C THR A 319 -7.23 33.09 -8.40
N SER A 320 -5.99 32.66 -8.18
CA SER A 320 -5.67 31.29 -7.76
C SER A 320 -4.34 31.26 -7.01
N PRO A 321 -4.06 30.22 -6.21
CA PRO A 321 -2.77 30.06 -5.54
C PRO A 321 -1.60 30.00 -6.53
N GLY A 322 -1.72 29.20 -7.60
CA GLY A 322 -0.66 28.92 -8.53
C GLY A 322 -0.97 29.23 -9.99
N VAL A 323 0.00 28.97 -10.85
CA VAL A 323 -0.12 29.16 -12.31
C VAL A 323 -0.94 28.03 -12.95
N ALA A 324 -1.57 28.35 -14.09
CA ALA A 324 -2.27 27.38 -14.93
C ALA A 324 -3.45 26.64 -14.24
N GLU A 325 -4.09 27.24 -13.23
CA GLU A 325 -5.25 26.67 -12.54
C GLU A 325 -6.58 26.97 -13.23
N GLY A 326 -6.59 27.82 -14.26
CA GLY A 326 -7.72 28.06 -15.12
C GLY A 326 -8.44 29.39 -14.88
N LYS A 327 -7.82 30.38 -14.25
CA LYS A 327 -8.37 31.73 -13.96
C LYS A 327 -9.00 32.38 -15.18
N THR A 328 -8.19 32.71 -16.17
CA THR A 328 -8.61 33.39 -17.40
C THR A 328 -9.73 32.64 -18.13
N ALA A 329 -9.64 31.32 -18.21
CA ALA A 329 -10.68 30.49 -18.81
C ALA A 329 -12.00 30.55 -18.03
N THR A 330 -11.93 30.51 -16.70
CA THR A 330 -13.11 30.61 -15.84
C THR A 330 -13.73 32.02 -15.99
N LEU A 331 -12.91 33.07 -16.00
CA LEU A 331 -13.35 34.43 -16.14
C LEU A 331 -14.01 34.66 -17.51
N ALA A 332 -13.42 34.19 -18.62
CA ALA A 332 -13.99 34.32 -19.96
C ALA A 332 -15.37 33.63 -20.06
N ASN A 333 -15.49 32.39 -19.57
CA ASN A 333 -16.76 31.67 -19.57
C ASN A 333 -17.80 32.31 -18.64
N LEU A 334 -17.37 32.78 -17.46
CA LEU A 334 -18.24 33.48 -16.51
C LEU A 334 -18.79 34.79 -17.09
N GLY A 335 -17.95 35.59 -17.77
CA GLY A 335 -18.37 36.81 -18.45
C GLY A 335 -19.44 36.55 -19.50
N VAL A 336 -19.26 35.51 -20.31
CA VAL A 336 -20.25 35.14 -21.33
C VAL A 336 -21.58 34.70 -20.71
N VAL A 337 -21.60 33.89 -19.68
CA VAL A 337 -22.87 33.42 -19.07
C VAL A 337 -23.60 34.55 -18.34
N PHE A 338 -22.91 35.57 -17.82
CA PHE A 338 -23.54 36.76 -17.26
C PHE A 338 -24.12 37.65 -18.36
N ALA A 339 -23.37 37.89 -19.46
CA ALA A 339 -23.85 38.63 -20.60
C ALA A 339 -25.07 37.97 -21.27
N GLN A 340 -25.08 36.64 -21.41
CA GLN A 340 -26.24 35.86 -21.87
C GLN A 340 -27.45 36.00 -20.95
N ALA A 341 -27.25 36.27 -19.68
CA ALA A 341 -28.33 36.54 -18.72
C ALA A 341 -28.86 37.97 -18.77
N GLY A 342 -28.30 38.82 -19.66
CA GLY A 342 -28.76 40.18 -19.89
C GLY A 342 -28.02 41.26 -19.10
N GLU A 343 -26.98 40.94 -18.36
CA GLU A 343 -26.15 41.92 -17.63
C GLU A 343 -25.10 42.55 -18.57
N ARG A 344 -24.81 43.84 -18.37
CA ARG A 344 -23.67 44.52 -19.01
C ARG A 344 -22.40 44.17 -18.27
N VAL A 345 -21.53 43.39 -18.89
CA VAL A 345 -20.32 42.85 -18.25
C VAL A 345 -19.08 43.42 -18.94
N VAL A 346 -18.09 43.82 -18.14
CA VAL A 346 -16.76 44.10 -18.66
C VAL A 346 -15.75 43.15 -18.04
N LEU A 347 -14.90 42.53 -18.87
CA LEU A 347 -13.74 41.78 -18.48
C LEU A 347 -12.53 42.69 -18.48
N ILE A 348 -11.72 42.66 -17.43
CA ILE A 348 -10.48 43.43 -17.35
C ILE A 348 -9.30 42.49 -17.27
N SER A 349 -8.33 42.64 -18.18
CA SER A 349 -7.07 41.91 -18.15
C SER A 349 -6.07 42.59 -17.21
N CYS A 350 -6.05 42.21 -15.96
CA CYS A 350 -5.09 42.71 -14.96
C CYS A 350 -3.89 41.76 -14.75
N ASP A 351 -3.81 40.61 -15.43
CA ASP A 351 -2.55 39.85 -15.54
C ASP A 351 -1.65 40.53 -16.58
N LEU A 352 -1.11 41.69 -16.22
CA LEU A 352 -0.23 42.49 -17.08
C LEU A 352 1.10 41.80 -17.37
N ARG A 353 1.40 40.68 -16.68
CA ARG A 353 2.64 39.90 -16.86
C ARG A 353 2.50 38.87 -17.97
N ARG A 354 1.33 38.25 -18.10
CA ARG A 354 1.02 37.19 -19.07
C ARG A 354 -0.42 37.28 -19.55
N PRO A 355 -0.77 38.36 -20.22
CA PRO A 355 -2.13 38.58 -20.71
C PRO A 355 -2.52 37.47 -21.69
N ARG A 356 -3.76 36.99 -21.60
CA ARG A 356 -4.29 35.93 -22.46
C ARG A 356 -5.77 36.01 -22.75
N ILE A 357 -6.49 36.92 -22.10
CA ILE A 357 -7.94 36.92 -22.20
C ILE A 357 -8.45 37.30 -23.58
N GLY A 358 -7.76 38.19 -24.29
CA GLY A 358 -8.07 38.57 -25.67
C GLY A 358 -8.09 37.37 -26.62
N SER A 359 -7.21 36.40 -26.40
CA SER A 359 -7.14 35.20 -27.23
C SER A 359 -8.39 34.30 -27.15
N PHE A 360 -9.22 34.41 -26.10
CA PHE A 360 -10.51 33.72 -26.00
C PHE A 360 -11.59 34.32 -26.91
N PHE A 361 -11.43 35.58 -27.29
CA PHE A 361 -12.40 36.34 -28.06
C PHE A 361 -11.84 36.83 -29.41
N ALA A 362 -10.64 36.41 -29.77
CA ALA A 362 -9.91 36.85 -30.96
C ALA A 362 -9.74 38.38 -31.03
N LEU A 363 -9.56 39.02 -29.86
CA LEU A 363 -9.33 40.46 -29.73
C LEU A 363 -7.83 40.74 -29.56
N ASP A 364 -7.41 41.92 -30.09
CA ASP A 364 -6.03 42.39 -29.95
C ASP A 364 -5.76 42.89 -28.53
N GLU A 365 -4.60 42.58 -28.01
CA GLU A 365 -4.14 42.97 -26.67
C GLU A 365 -3.02 44.05 -26.72
N GLN A 366 -2.76 44.66 -27.90
CA GLN A 366 -1.70 45.65 -28.03
C GLN A 366 -2.01 46.99 -27.35
N GLU A 367 -3.29 47.39 -27.31
CA GLU A 367 -3.75 48.56 -26.59
C GLU A 367 -4.74 48.14 -25.49
N GLY A 368 -4.65 48.75 -24.31
CA GLY A 368 -5.51 48.35 -23.20
C GLY A 368 -5.22 49.10 -21.91
N LEU A 369 -5.44 48.40 -20.77
CA LEU A 369 -5.34 48.94 -19.41
C LEU A 369 -4.01 49.67 -19.17
N THR A 370 -2.88 49.11 -19.59
CA THR A 370 -1.55 49.75 -19.42
C THR A 370 -1.51 51.12 -20.07
N ASN A 371 -2.06 51.28 -21.29
CA ASN A 371 -2.09 52.58 -21.97
C ASN A 371 -3.00 53.60 -21.25
N VAL A 372 -4.14 53.14 -20.70
CA VAL A 372 -5.02 53.98 -19.88
C VAL A 372 -4.31 54.42 -18.60
N LEU A 373 -3.65 53.50 -17.90
CA LEU A 373 -2.94 53.79 -16.65
C LEU A 373 -1.75 54.77 -16.87
N LEU A 374 -1.11 54.69 -18.01
CA LEU A 374 -0.02 55.63 -18.39
C LEU A 374 -0.53 56.96 -18.98
N GLY A 375 -1.86 57.12 -19.21
CA GLY A 375 -2.45 58.34 -19.78
C GLY A 375 -2.26 58.49 -21.28
N GLN A 376 -1.95 57.41 -21.95
CA GLN A 376 -1.75 57.39 -23.42
C GLN A 376 -3.06 57.19 -24.20
N ARG A 377 -4.09 56.65 -23.56
CA ARG A 377 -5.43 56.43 -24.11
C ARG A 377 -6.50 56.76 -23.07
N THR A 378 -7.70 57.08 -23.53
CA THR A 378 -8.87 57.15 -22.65
C THR A 378 -9.44 55.76 -22.36
N LEU A 379 -10.24 55.63 -21.31
CA LEU A 379 -10.88 54.37 -20.97
C LEU A 379 -11.85 53.89 -22.05
N GLU A 380 -12.59 54.84 -22.62
CA GLU A 380 -13.59 54.61 -23.67
C GLU A 380 -12.96 54.08 -24.96
N GLU A 381 -11.76 54.56 -25.30
CA GLU A 381 -11.01 54.08 -26.48
C GLU A 381 -10.43 52.68 -26.27
N ALA A 382 -10.10 52.36 -25.03
CA ALA A 382 -9.42 51.07 -24.70
C ALA A 382 -10.40 49.90 -24.47
N VAL A 383 -11.66 50.20 -24.08
CA VAL A 383 -12.69 49.18 -23.90
C VAL A 383 -13.22 48.71 -25.24
N GLN A 384 -13.08 47.44 -25.54
CA GLN A 384 -13.48 46.83 -26.81
C GLN A 384 -14.76 46.00 -26.62
N PRO A 385 -15.80 46.15 -27.49
CA PRO A 385 -16.94 45.24 -27.48
C PRO A 385 -16.50 43.84 -27.93
N VAL A 386 -17.03 42.80 -27.31
CA VAL A 386 -16.71 41.41 -27.67
C VAL A 386 -17.60 40.96 -28.82
N PRO A 387 -17.04 40.58 -29.99
CA PRO A 387 -17.83 40.16 -31.14
C PRO A 387 -18.80 39.02 -30.82
N GLY A 388 -20.07 39.17 -31.23
CA GLY A 388 -21.11 38.15 -30.98
C GLY A 388 -21.77 38.22 -29.59
N PHE A 389 -21.42 39.24 -28.76
CA PHE A 389 -22.02 39.43 -27.43
C PHE A 389 -22.30 40.93 -27.17
N ASP A 390 -23.53 41.39 -27.40
CA ASP A 390 -23.91 42.81 -27.30
C ASP A 390 -23.73 43.41 -25.90
N ARG A 391 -23.65 42.57 -24.85
CA ARG A 391 -23.54 42.98 -23.45
C ARG A 391 -22.21 42.64 -22.80
N LEU A 392 -21.23 42.20 -23.60
CA LEU A 392 -19.89 41.85 -23.11
C LEU A 392 -18.84 42.75 -23.73
N SER A 393 -18.03 43.36 -22.89
CA SER A 393 -16.87 44.15 -23.29
C SER A 393 -15.60 43.62 -22.67
N LEU A 394 -14.47 43.91 -23.28
CA LEU A 394 -13.14 43.57 -22.78
C LEU A 394 -12.27 44.82 -22.72
N LEU A 395 -11.63 45.04 -21.57
CA LEU A 395 -10.49 45.94 -21.47
C LEU A 395 -9.21 45.08 -21.48
N PRO A 396 -8.50 44.96 -22.60
CA PRO A 396 -7.28 44.19 -22.72
C PRO A 396 -6.17 44.73 -21.81
N ALA A 397 -5.11 43.99 -21.63
CA ALA A 397 -3.97 44.41 -20.80
C ALA A 397 -3.18 45.58 -21.39
N GLY A 398 -3.03 45.60 -22.71
CA GLY A 398 -2.09 46.48 -23.41
C GLY A 398 -0.65 45.94 -23.30
N PRO A 399 0.35 46.76 -23.62
CA PRO A 399 1.76 46.37 -23.57
C PRO A 399 2.20 46.03 -22.15
N VAL A 400 3.07 45.03 -22.01
CA VAL A 400 3.59 44.58 -20.70
C VAL A 400 4.45 45.71 -20.10
N PRO A 401 4.07 46.29 -18.95
CA PRO A 401 4.83 47.35 -18.32
C PRO A 401 6.02 46.77 -17.48
N PRO A 402 7.04 47.60 -17.20
CA PRO A 402 8.15 47.17 -16.36
C PRO A 402 7.76 46.99 -14.86
N ASN A 403 6.73 47.69 -14.41
CA ASN A 403 6.29 47.73 -12.99
C ASN A 403 4.77 47.48 -12.84
N PRO A 404 4.26 46.26 -13.12
CA PRO A 404 2.83 45.97 -13.11
C PRO A 404 2.14 46.26 -11.76
N ALA A 405 2.76 45.85 -10.65
CA ALA A 405 2.18 46.01 -9.31
C ALA A 405 1.98 47.48 -8.91
N GLU A 406 2.95 48.32 -9.23
CA GLU A 406 2.87 49.77 -8.95
C GLU A 406 1.76 50.43 -9.76
N LEU A 407 1.64 50.10 -11.05
CA LEU A 407 0.57 50.61 -11.92
C LEU A 407 -0.81 50.19 -11.41
N LEU A 408 -0.98 48.93 -11.02
CA LEU A 408 -2.24 48.42 -10.48
C LEU A 408 -2.59 49.02 -9.09
N ASN A 409 -1.59 49.45 -8.32
CA ASN A 409 -1.80 50.12 -7.03
C ASN A 409 -1.97 51.64 -7.13
N SER A 410 -1.95 52.21 -8.34
CA SER A 410 -2.08 53.66 -8.56
C SER A 410 -3.51 54.18 -8.33
N ALA A 411 -3.64 55.48 -7.97
CA ALA A 411 -4.94 56.13 -7.86
C ALA A 411 -5.73 56.08 -9.20
N ARG A 412 -5.00 56.09 -10.34
CA ARG A 412 -5.61 55.97 -11.66
C ARG A 412 -6.22 54.57 -11.90
N ALA A 413 -5.65 53.50 -11.35
CA ALA A 413 -6.26 52.18 -11.44
C ALA A 413 -7.57 52.09 -10.64
N GLN A 414 -7.62 52.77 -9.50
CA GLN A 414 -8.85 52.86 -8.67
C GLN A 414 -9.92 53.69 -9.41
N ASP A 415 -9.55 54.80 -10.05
CA ASP A 415 -10.47 55.63 -10.88
C ASP A 415 -11.02 54.83 -12.07
N VAL A 416 -10.17 54.07 -12.76
CA VAL A 416 -10.60 53.18 -13.86
C VAL A 416 -11.62 52.16 -13.37
N LEU A 417 -11.38 51.52 -12.23
CA LEU A 417 -12.30 50.53 -11.68
C LEU A 417 -13.64 51.17 -11.28
N ALA A 418 -13.63 52.34 -10.64
CA ALA A 418 -14.82 53.09 -10.25
C ALA A 418 -15.67 53.48 -11.47
N ARG A 419 -15.04 54.02 -12.51
CA ARG A 419 -15.72 54.38 -13.77
C ARG A 419 -16.33 53.18 -14.47
N LEU A 420 -15.65 52.00 -14.44
CA LEU A 420 -16.22 50.79 -15.03
C LEU A 420 -17.42 50.29 -14.22
N GLN A 421 -17.40 50.39 -12.89
CA GLN A 421 -18.53 50.03 -12.02
C GLN A 421 -19.75 50.97 -12.24
N GLU A 422 -19.56 52.18 -12.69
CA GLU A 422 -20.66 53.09 -13.06
C GLU A 422 -21.34 52.69 -14.37
N HIS A 423 -20.57 52.22 -15.36
CA HIS A 423 -21.07 51.93 -16.70
C HIS A 423 -21.53 50.49 -16.92
N PHE A 424 -21.00 49.53 -16.12
CA PHE A 424 -21.30 48.13 -16.25
C PHE A 424 -21.98 47.59 -14.98
N ASP A 425 -22.84 46.59 -15.16
CA ASP A 425 -23.55 45.93 -14.05
C ASP A 425 -22.61 44.99 -13.29
N LEU A 426 -21.57 44.48 -13.99
CA LEU A 426 -20.55 43.60 -13.41
C LEU A 426 -19.17 43.80 -14.05
N VAL A 427 -18.17 43.97 -13.23
CA VAL A 427 -16.76 44.05 -13.61
C VAL A 427 -16.04 42.76 -13.15
N LEU A 428 -15.53 41.99 -14.09
CA LEU A 428 -14.77 40.78 -13.83
C LEU A 428 -13.28 41.01 -14.12
N ILE A 429 -12.43 40.78 -13.12
CA ILE A 429 -11.01 41.15 -13.16
C ILE A 429 -10.17 39.88 -13.23
N ASP A 430 -9.46 39.66 -14.35
CA ASP A 430 -8.46 38.59 -14.48
C ASP A 430 -7.17 39.02 -13.78
N SER A 431 -6.67 38.23 -12.87
CA SER A 431 -5.46 38.55 -12.11
C SER A 431 -4.37 37.47 -12.25
N PRO A 432 -3.10 37.80 -12.02
CA PRO A 432 -2.08 36.73 -11.84
C PRO A 432 -2.32 35.91 -10.57
N PRO A 433 -1.61 34.79 -10.37
CA PRO A 433 -1.75 33.97 -9.17
C PRO A 433 -1.22 34.70 -7.91
N VAL A 434 -1.84 34.42 -6.75
CA VAL A 434 -1.56 35.11 -5.46
C VAL A 434 -0.16 34.84 -4.91
N LEU A 435 0.34 33.61 -5.01
CA LEU A 435 1.59 33.24 -4.33
C LEU A 435 2.83 33.82 -5.00
N PRO A 436 2.97 33.80 -6.35
CA PRO A 436 4.19 34.28 -7.01
C PRO A 436 4.36 35.80 -6.97
N VAL A 437 3.25 36.57 -6.99
CA VAL A 437 3.28 38.02 -7.13
C VAL A 437 2.26 38.71 -6.23
N THR A 438 2.42 40.03 -6.02
CA THR A 438 1.54 40.83 -5.15
C THR A 438 0.33 41.44 -5.86
N ASP A 439 0.32 41.43 -7.18
CA ASP A 439 -0.67 42.06 -8.05
C ASP A 439 -2.11 41.61 -7.70
N ALA A 440 -2.30 40.30 -7.48
CA ALA A 440 -3.61 39.76 -7.10
C ALA A 440 -4.10 40.28 -5.74
N ALA A 441 -3.20 40.44 -4.76
CA ALA A 441 -3.55 40.98 -3.45
C ALA A 441 -3.95 42.46 -3.55
N ILE A 442 -3.26 43.25 -4.36
CA ILE A 442 -3.60 44.65 -4.63
C ILE A 442 -4.99 44.76 -5.28
N LEU A 443 -5.25 43.97 -6.30
CA LEU A 443 -6.54 43.93 -7.00
C LEU A 443 -7.69 43.49 -6.10
N SER A 444 -7.45 42.45 -5.29
CA SER A 444 -8.45 41.91 -4.34
C SER A 444 -8.83 42.87 -3.24
N ARG A 445 -7.92 43.79 -2.87
CA ARG A 445 -8.23 44.87 -1.92
C ARG A 445 -9.09 45.97 -2.55
N CYS A 446 -8.91 46.24 -3.83
CA CYS A 446 -9.61 47.31 -4.53
C CYS A 446 -10.99 46.89 -5.05
N ALA A 447 -11.21 45.60 -5.28
CA ALA A 447 -12.47 45.06 -5.76
C ALA A 447 -13.41 44.72 -4.59
N ASP A 448 -14.72 44.60 -4.88
CA ASP A 448 -15.73 44.26 -3.87
C ASP A 448 -15.59 42.82 -3.37
N ALA A 449 -15.13 41.90 -4.24
CA ALA A 449 -15.01 40.49 -3.91
C ALA A 449 -13.91 39.78 -4.69
N THR A 450 -13.46 38.66 -4.13
CA THR A 450 -12.48 37.74 -4.72
C THR A 450 -13.06 36.35 -4.86
N LEU A 451 -12.97 35.79 -6.04
CA LEU A 451 -13.29 34.39 -6.35
C LEU A 451 -11.98 33.62 -6.46
N MET A 452 -11.77 32.69 -5.54
CA MET A 452 -10.57 31.85 -5.49
C MET A 452 -10.73 30.61 -6.36
N LEU A 453 -9.81 30.35 -7.28
CA LEU A 453 -9.75 29.09 -8.02
C LEU A 453 -8.72 28.14 -7.42
N ALA A 454 -9.05 26.86 -7.38
CA ALA A 454 -8.11 25.79 -7.07
C ALA A 454 -8.28 24.64 -8.07
N ALA A 455 -7.19 24.07 -8.57
CA ALA A 455 -7.25 22.97 -9.52
C ALA A 455 -7.18 21.62 -8.79
N ALA A 456 -8.22 20.81 -8.93
CA ALA A 456 -8.29 19.49 -8.31
C ALA A 456 -7.13 18.58 -8.75
N GLY A 457 -6.42 17.99 -7.79
CA GLY A 457 -5.26 17.13 -8.03
C GLY A 457 -4.00 17.86 -8.54
N GLN A 458 -4.01 19.21 -8.60
CA GLN A 458 -2.87 20.03 -8.98
C GLN A 458 -2.48 20.99 -7.85
N THR A 459 -3.40 21.79 -7.32
CA THR A 459 -3.18 22.71 -6.20
C THR A 459 -2.83 21.93 -4.95
N ARG A 460 -1.78 22.34 -4.24
CA ARG A 460 -1.43 21.76 -2.92
C ARG A 460 -2.28 22.40 -1.84
N ARG A 461 -2.60 21.64 -0.80
CA ARG A 461 -3.36 22.12 0.35
C ARG A 461 -2.70 23.32 1.03
N GLY A 462 -1.39 23.24 1.26
CA GLY A 462 -0.61 24.35 1.82
C GLY A 462 -0.57 25.59 0.91
N ASP A 463 -0.62 25.43 -0.42
CA ASP A 463 -0.64 26.58 -1.34
C ASP A 463 -1.98 27.31 -1.28
N LEU A 464 -3.11 26.59 -1.20
CA LEU A 464 -4.43 27.21 -1.03
C LEU A 464 -4.49 28.00 0.27
N HIS A 465 -4.08 27.38 1.38
CA HIS A 465 -4.07 28.03 2.69
C HIS A 465 -3.24 29.31 2.70
N ARG A 466 -2.00 29.25 2.22
CA ARG A 466 -1.11 30.44 2.12
C ARG A 466 -1.66 31.53 1.19
N ALA A 467 -2.37 31.16 0.12
CA ALA A 467 -2.99 32.14 -0.75
C ALA A 467 -4.14 32.89 -0.07
N VAL A 468 -4.97 32.16 0.69
CA VAL A 468 -6.03 32.72 1.51
C VAL A 468 -5.45 33.64 2.58
N GLU A 469 -4.45 33.20 3.35
CA GLU A 469 -3.77 34.03 4.36
C GLU A 469 -3.25 35.34 3.78
N LYS A 470 -2.63 35.30 2.57
CA LYS A 470 -2.15 36.52 1.89
C LYS A 470 -3.28 37.47 1.53
N LEU A 471 -4.44 36.95 1.12
CA LEU A 471 -5.59 37.77 0.79
C LEU A 471 -6.25 38.36 2.05
N ASP A 472 -6.35 37.58 3.11
CA ASP A 472 -6.87 38.03 4.40
C ASP A 472 -6.02 39.15 5.01
N GLN A 473 -4.68 39.06 4.88
CA GLN A 473 -3.75 40.11 5.35
C GLN A 473 -4.00 41.47 4.73
N VAL A 474 -4.55 41.53 3.51
CA VAL A 474 -4.90 42.79 2.82
C VAL A 474 -6.38 43.14 2.97
N GLY A 475 -7.14 42.37 3.75
CA GLY A 475 -8.57 42.58 3.97
C GLY A 475 -9.44 42.25 2.76
N ALA A 476 -9.01 41.35 1.86
CA ALA A 476 -9.78 40.94 0.69
C ALA A 476 -10.98 40.05 1.09
N THR A 477 -12.15 40.31 0.50
CA THR A 477 -13.34 39.50 0.74
C THR A 477 -13.42 38.32 -0.21
N ILE A 478 -13.11 37.11 0.27
CA ILE A 478 -13.25 35.88 -0.51
C ILE A 478 -14.71 35.40 -0.43
N VAL A 479 -15.44 35.46 -1.54
CA VAL A 479 -16.87 35.12 -1.61
C VAL A 479 -17.10 33.62 -1.89
N GLY A 480 -16.09 32.93 -2.40
CA GLY A 480 -16.19 31.49 -2.65
C GLY A 480 -15.00 30.93 -3.39
N ILE A 481 -15.01 29.62 -3.53
CA ILE A 481 -13.98 28.84 -4.20
C ILE A 481 -14.59 28.16 -5.43
N VAL A 482 -13.84 28.10 -6.52
CA VAL A 482 -14.15 27.25 -7.68
C VAL A 482 -13.13 26.14 -7.74
N LEU A 483 -13.59 24.90 -7.59
CA LEU A 483 -12.74 23.73 -7.77
C LEU A 483 -12.72 23.33 -9.24
N ASN A 484 -11.65 23.69 -9.92
CA ASN A 484 -11.49 23.48 -11.37
C ASN A 484 -10.77 22.15 -11.67
N LYS A 485 -10.84 21.70 -12.92
CA LYS A 485 -10.19 20.48 -13.44
C LYS A 485 -10.57 19.21 -12.68
N VAL A 486 -11.80 19.13 -12.22
CA VAL A 486 -12.32 17.94 -11.56
C VAL A 486 -12.40 16.77 -12.54
N THR A 487 -11.78 15.65 -12.23
CA THR A 487 -11.83 14.43 -13.06
C THR A 487 -13.05 13.58 -12.70
N ARG A 488 -13.50 12.68 -13.60
CA ARG A 488 -14.59 11.74 -13.31
C ARG A 488 -14.30 10.86 -12.10
N GLN A 489 -13.04 10.57 -11.82
CA GLN A 489 -12.65 9.79 -10.63
C GLN A 489 -12.82 10.61 -9.34
N THR A 490 -12.45 11.89 -9.38
CA THR A 490 -12.64 12.83 -8.27
C THR A 490 -14.13 13.13 -8.08
N GLY A 491 -14.89 13.34 -9.15
CA GLY A 491 -16.33 13.65 -9.08
C GLY A 491 -17.22 12.52 -8.54
N ARG A 492 -16.86 11.25 -8.77
CA ARG A 492 -17.58 10.10 -8.19
C ARG A 492 -17.46 9.99 -6.67
N THR A 493 -16.37 10.49 -6.11
CA THR A 493 -16.13 10.56 -4.66
C THR A 493 -17.08 11.55 -3.98
N TYR A 494 -17.65 12.51 -4.72
CA TYR A 494 -18.46 13.62 -4.19
C TYR A 494 -19.97 13.51 -4.46
N GLY A 495 -20.45 12.32 -4.85
CA GLY A 495 -21.90 12.12 -5.05
C GLY A 495 -22.48 12.89 -6.23
N TYR A 496 -21.70 13.65 -6.99
CA TYR A 496 -22.13 14.28 -8.25
C TYR A 496 -22.10 13.22 -9.36
N SER A 497 -23.14 12.40 -9.39
CA SER A 497 -23.49 11.63 -10.57
C SER A 497 -24.07 12.60 -11.59
N TYR A 498 -23.24 13.12 -12.49
CA TYR A 498 -23.71 13.81 -13.69
C TYR A 498 -24.40 12.82 -14.62
N THR A 499 -25.58 12.32 -14.22
CA THR A 499 -26.48 11.58 -15.09
C THR A 499 -27.51 12.56 -15.62
N TYR A 500 -27.05 13.64 -16.25
CA TYR A 500 -27.92 14.42 -17.12
C TYR A 500 -28.03 13.66 -18.44
N LYS A 501 -29.14 12.94 -18.65
CA LYS A 501 -29.53 12.51 -20.00
C LYS A 501 -29.86 13.79 -20.76
N PRO A 502 -29.22 14.08 -21.91
CA PRO A 502 -29.63 15.20 -22.72
C PRO A 502 -31.11 15.04 -23.07
N TYR A 503 -31.93 16.04 -22.79
CA TYR A 503 -33.24 16.16 -23.43
C TYR A 503 -32.99 16.17 -24.94
N PRO A 504 -33.68 15.36 -25.74
CA PRO A 504 -33.57 15.44 -27.18
C PRO A 504 -33.90 16.89 -27.56
N ALA A 505 -32.99 17.56 -28.28
CA ALA A 505 -33.19 18.89 -28.78
C ALA A 505 -34.53 18.90 -29.54
N ALA A 506 -35.46 19.79 -29.13
CA ALA A 506 -36.66 20.03 -29.88
C ALA A 506 -36.21 20.42 -31.29
N VAL A 507 -36.60 19.62 -32.26
CA VAL A 507 -36.34 19.87 -33.67
C VAL A 507 -36.92 21.27 -33.97
N ALA A 508 -36.04 22.25 -34.21
CA ALA A 508 -36.46 23.55 -34.68
C ALA A 508 -37.27 23.34 -35.97
N PRO A 509 -38.43 23.99 -36.12
CA PRO A 509 -39.19 23.90 -37.38
C PRO A 509 -38.32 24.41 -38.51
N VAL A 510 -38.09 23.57 -39.51
CA VAL A 510 -37.44 23.93 -40.77
C VAL A 510 -38.29 25.03 -41.38
N MET A 511 -37.81 26.29 -41.35
CA MET A 511 -38.39 27.35 -42.19
C MET A 511 -38.10 27.00 -43.65
N THR A 512 -39.11 26.48 -44.31
CA THR A 512 -39.15 26.35 -45.77
C THR A 512 -39.14 27.75 -46.37
N THR A 513 -38.00 28.18 -46.90
CA THR A 513 -37.91 29.35 -47.78
C THR A 513 -38.71 29.05 -49.04
N ALA A 514 -39.89 29.67 -49.15
CA ALA A 514 -40.65 29.74 -50.41
C ALA A 514 -39.85 30.50 -51.45
N HIS A 515 -39.40 29.83 -52.48
CA HIS A 515 -38.99 30.51 -53.73
C HIS A 515 -40.24 30.87 -54.56
N PRO A 516 -40.39 32.11 -55.04
CA PRO A 516 -41.41 32.47 -56.04
C PRO A 516 -40.79 32.36 -57.43
N ASN A 517 -41.29 31.42 -58.26
CA ASN A 517 -41.41 31.51 -59.71
C ASN A 517 -41.69 30.11 -60.27
N GLY A 518 -42.91 29.85 -60.72
CA GLY A 518 -43.46 30.28 -62.03
C GLY A 518 -43.28 29.18 -63.03
N THR A 519 -44.35 28.53 -63.32
CA THR A 519 -44.89 28.13 -64.62
C THR A 519 -45.57 26.76 -64.55
N SER A 520 -46.91 26.88 -64.77
CA SER A 520 -47.84 25.79 -64.98
C SER A 520 -47.47 24.89 -66.16
N ARG A 521 -47.58 23.60 -66.01
CA ARG A 521 -47.97 22.68 -67.08
C ARG A 521 -48.77 21.51 -66.49
N ALA A 522 -50.00 21.43 -67.02
CA ALA A 522 -50.99 20.43 -66.63
C ALA A 522 -50.58 19.01 -66.98
N PRO A 523 -51.08 18.03 -66.31
CA PRO A 523 -50.82 16.59 -66.58
C PRO A 523 -51.73 16.14 -67.71
N ASP A 524 -51.14 15.37 -68.66
CA ASP A 524 -51.84 14.58 -69.67
C ASP A 524 -52.17 13.19 -69.10
N HIS A 525 -53.45 12.87 -69.17
CA HIS A 525 -53.99 11.54 -68.94
C HIS A 525 -53.89 10.70 -70.20
N SER A 526 -53.33 9.52 -70.09
CA SER A 526 -54.01 8.34 -70.67
C SER A 526 -53.24 7.02 -70.46
N PRO A 527 -53.94 5.87 -70.48
CA PRO A 527 -53.57 4.66 -69.78
C PRO A 527 -52.98 3.59 -70.72
N ARG A 528 -52.17 2.76 -70.06
CA ARG A 528 -52.22 1.28 -70.30
C ARG A 528 -51.44 0.55 -69.20
#